data_f80ce91d38cdb2a5ea6f5e848de54a8f
#
_entry.id   f80ce91d38cdb2a5ea6f5e848de54a8f
#
_cell.length_a   1.000
_cell.length_b   1.000
_cell.length_c   1.000
_cell.angle_alpha   90.00
_cell.angle_beta   90.00
_cell.angle_gamma   90.00
#
_symmetry.space_group_name_H-M   'P 1'
#
loop_
_entity.id
_entity.type
_entity.pdbx_description
1 polymer ?
#
loop_
_entity_poly.entity_id
_entity_poly.type
_entity_poly.pdbx_seq_one_letter_code
_entity_poly.pdbx_strand_id
1 'polypeptide(L)'
;MVRALPCHGRGYGFEPRRSRHSQPRDTKDLQGFGLTSPPFRHRFVTTGDLRADKNLFFSGMKRNSELPPEQKAQKPKSRFRLELTRHNHRVVITDSIDKGHYVSYVISYYIEGNRKQVRRASLADAKREAGFILTKLAQGEPDVLALTSTDRLVYLRACEMLSKRNVPLDVAVSEYIHAETILNGIGTLTDAARFFVKQHAGFESRVLVHQAVEELLKTRRNDGSSPIHIDDLECRLGVFAKAFSCPICEVRDTDIHDFLMNLKFAPRTKNNYRTAISNLFGYARLKKYVPQNYDPLQFVPEFKEPDKPVDILAVSELRRLLENVRLNFLPYLAIAAFAGLRQSEIQRLRWEHITKDYIRVPPGQYRVKSTRLVPILPNLRSWLAICTKDGAMVVPFKNPTNQLVPLFEKSGVALKHNCLRHSFGSYRVAATQNIAQTSIEMGNSPSMIRQHYLEVVPKEEGEAWFSLVSPAPEKVIEFPHEAPSVPLASQGT
;
A
#
# COMPACT_ATOMS: atom_id res chain seq x y z
N MET A 1 23.09 21.06 7.99
CA MET A 1 23.69 19.92 8.72
C MET A 1 22.97 19.76 10.05
N VAL A 2 21.95 18.91 10.11
CA VAL A 2 21.22 18.61 11.34
C VAL A 2 21.81 17.28 11.85
N ARG A 3 22.51 17.32 12.97
CA ARG A 3 22.98 16.13 13.68
C ARG A 3 21.76 15.40 14.21
N ALA A 4 21.40 14.28 13.59
CA ALA A 4 20.45 13.34 14.15
C ALA A 4 21.08 12.71 15.40
N LEU A 5 20.48 12.93 16.55
CA LEU A 5 20.80 12.20 17.78
C LEU A 5 20.49 10.70 17.52
N PRO A 6 21.42 9.80 17.86
CA PRO A 6 21.17 8.38 17.71
C PRO A 6 20.05 7.99 18.67
N CYS A 7 18.97 7.43 18.14
CA CYS A 7 18.02 6.67 18.94
C CYS A 7 18.77 5.48 19.54
N HIS A 8 19.25 5.61 20.76
CA HIS A 8 19.75 4.48 21.54
C HIS A 8 18.55 3.58 21.86
N GLY A 9 18.12 2.82 20.84
CA GLY A 9 17.20 1.73 21.00
C GLY A 9 17.85 0.69 21.91
N ARG A 10 17.45 0.67 23.17
CA ARG A 10 17.72 -0.45 24.05
C ARG A 10 17.21 -1.70 23.35
N GLY A 11 18.12 -2.57 22.92
CA GLY A 11 17.83 -3.74 22.13
C GLY A 11 16.97 -4.76 22.88
N TYR A 12 15.69 -4.60 22.80
CA TYR A 12 14.74 -5.66 23.10
C TYR A 12 14.35 -6.27 21.77
N GLY A 13 14.82 -7.49 21.55
CA GLY A 13 14.59 -8.25 20.33
C GLY A 13 13.10 -8.40 20.03
N PHE A 14 12.64 -7.69 19.04
CA PHE A 14 11.33 -7.86 18.44
C PHE A 14 11.47 -8.93 17.36
N GLU A 15 10.94 -10.13 17.60
CA GLU A 15 10.76 -11.14 16.55
C GLU A 15 9.51 -10.75 15.72
N PRO A 16 9.64 -10.50 14.41
CA PRO A 16 8.47 -10.24 13.58
C PRO A 16 7.66 -11.54 13.43
N ARG A 17 6.36 -11.47 13.71
CA ARG A 17 5.43 -12.52 13.29
C ARG A 17 5.46 -12.57 11.77
N ARG A 18 6.00 -13.65 11.19
CA ARG A 18 5.79 -13.98 9.78
C ARG A 18 4.30 -14.21 9.56
N SER A 19 3.72 -13.43 8.67
CA SER A 19 2.43 -13.73 8.08
C SER A 19 2.47 -15.13 7.48
N ARG A 20 1.48 -15.96 7.79
CA ARG A 20 1.30 -17.27 7.17
C ARG A 20 1.01 -17.04 5.69
N HIS A 21 2.00 -17.28 4.83
CA HIS A 21 1.76 -17.53 3.43
C HIS A 21 1.08 -18.90 3.32
N SER A 22 -0.18 -18.89 2.97
CA SER A 22 -0.85 -20.06 2.42
C SER A 22 -0.19 -20.41 1.10
N GLN A 23 0.40 -21.58 1.03
CA GLN A 23 0.86 -22.17 -0.23
C GLN A 23 -0.33 -22.37 -1.17
N PRO A 24 -0.15 -22.17 -2.48
CA PRO A 24 -1.16 -22.56 -3.45
C PRO A 24 -1.25 -24.10 -3.50
N ARG A 25 -2.46 -24.60 -3.32
CA ARG A 25 -2.79 -26.00 -3.60
C ARG A 25 -2.72 -26.24 -5.09
N ASP A 26 -1.98 -27.25 -5.51
CA ASP A 26 -2.04 -27.86 -6.84
C ASP A 26 -3.50 -28.18 -7.19
N THR A 27 -3.99 -27.56 -8.24
CA THR A 27 -5.17 -28.01 -8.96
C THR A 27 -4.74 -28.56 -10.31
N LYS A 28 -4.47 -29.85 -10.35
CA LYS A 28 -4.68 -30.66 -11.55
C LYS A 28 -6.12 -31.13 -11.52
N ASP A 29 -6.68 -31.18 -12.74
CA ASP A 29 -7.98 -31.71 -13.13
C ASP A 29 -9.18 -30.78 -12.95
N LEU A 30 -9.52 -30.14 -14.08
CA LEU A 30 -10.86 -30.10 -14.67
C LEU A 30 -10.75 -29.58 -16.11
N GLN A 31 -10.70 -30.55 -17.05
CA GLN A 31 -10.96 -30.33 -18.46
C GLN A 31 -12.45 -30.09 -18.68
N GLY A 32 -12.76 -29.17 -19.60
CA GLY A 32 -14.00 -29.19 -20.37
C GLY A 32 -15.03 -28.14 -19.95
N PHE A 33 -15.05 -27.03 -20.68
CA PHE A 33 -16.23 -26.54 -21.41
C PHE A 33 -15.80 -25.27 -22.18
N GLY A 34 -15.73 -25.46 -23.50
CA GLY A 34 -15.48 -24.37 -24.43
C GLY A 34 -16.75 -23.53 -24.64
N LEU A 35 -16.57 -22.22 -24.57
CA LEU A 35 -17.45 -21.25 -25.23
C LEU A 35 -16.54 -20.16 -25.81
N THR A 36 -16.32 -20.31 -27.11
CA THR A 36 -15.69 -19.34 -28.00
C THR A 36 -16.64 -18.21 -28.28
N SER A 37 -16.30 -17.00 -27.91
CA SER A 37 -16.91 -15.79 -28.46
C SER A 37 -15.94 -15.20 -29.50
N PRO A 38 -16.42 -14.83 -30.71
CA PRO A 38 -15.54 -14.31 -31.75
C PRO A 38 -15.19 -12.83 -31.52
N PRO A 39 -14.03 -12.38 -32.01
CA PRO A 39 -13.63 -10.98 -31.88
C PRO A 39 -14.35 -10.13 -32.94
N PHE A 40 -15.02 -9.09 -32.51
CA PHE A 40 -15.56 -8.04 -33.40
C PHE A 40 -14.39 -7.31 -34.08
N ARG A 41 -14.19 -7.57 -35.35
CA ARG A 41 -13.37 -6.76 -36.27
C ARG A 41 -14.20 -5.61 -36.79
N HIS A 42 -13.94 -4.40 -36.34
CA HIS A 42 -14.37 -3.21 -37.07
C HIS A 42 -13.50 -3.07 -38.33
N ARG A 43 -14.14 -3.25 -39.47
CA ARG A 43 -13.59 -2.98 -40.80
C ARG A 43 -13.75 -1.48 -41.04
N PHE A 44 -12.66 -0.76 -41.09
CA PHE A 44 -12.62 0.58 -41.70
C PHE A 44 -12.77 0.42 -43.18
N VAL A 45 -13.83 1.06 -43.73
CA VAL A 45 -14.02 1.21 -45.19
C VAL A 45 -13.30 2.52 -45.56
N THR A 46 -12.17 2.39 -46.19
CA THR A 46 -11.52 3.48 -46.92
C THR A 46 -12.20 3.63 -48.27
N THR A 47 -12.79 4.77 -48.53
CA THR A 47 -13.29 5.13 -49.86
C THR A 47 -12.06 5.44 -50.75
N GLY A 48 -11.75 4.48 -51.59
CA GLY A 48 -10.79 4.64 -52.66
C GLY A 48 -11.50 5.03 -53.96
N ASP A 49 -10.81 5.85 -54.69
CA ASP A 49 -11.12 6.42 -56.02
C ASP A 49 -11.79 5.44 -57.00
N LEU A 50 -12.94 5.84 -57.55
CA LEU A 50 -13.47 5.31 -58.78
C LEU A 50 -13.31 6.38 -59.89
N ARG A 51 -12.21 6.32 -60.62
CA ARG A 51 -12.10 6.88 -61.95
C ARG A 51 -12.83 5.94 -62.89
N ALA A 52 -13.90 6.40 -63.48
CA ALA A 52 -14.60 5.69 -64.53
C ALA A 52 -13.98 6.04 -65.89
N ASP A 53 -13.42 5.05 -66.54
CA ASP A 53 -13.07 5.08 -67.95
C ASP A 53 -14.35 5.15 -68.81
N LYS A 54 -14.43 6.19 -69.64
CA LYS A 54 -15.35 6.28 -70.74
C LYS A 54 -14.61 5.90 -71.99
N ASN A 55 -14.88 4.77 -72.55
CA ASN A 55 -14.75 4.49 -74.00
C ASN A 55 -15.52 3.25 -74.32
N LEU A 56 -16.67 3.42 -74.96
CA LEU A 56 -17.26 2.43 -75.87
C LEU A 56 -18.00 3.16 -76.96
N PHE A 57 -17.51 2.92 -78.17
CA PHE A 57 -18.01 3.33 -79.47
C PHE A 57 -19.47 3.00 -79.71
N PHE A 58 -20.22 3.95 -80.30
CA PHE A 58 -21.20 3.62 -81.31
C PHE A 58 -21.21 4.70 -82.42
N SER A 59 -20.96 4.24 -83.62
CA SER A 59 -20.99 4.99 -84.88
C SER A 59 -22.40 5.12 -85.44
N GLY A 60 -22.70 6.25 -86.03
CA GLY A 60 -23.58 6.34 -87.23
C GLY A 60 -25.01 6.72 -86.97
N MET A 61 -25.34 7.98 -87.23
CA MET A 61 -26.30 8.32 -88.26
C MET A 61 -26.55 9.83 -88.39
N LYS A 62 -26.18 10.38 -89.52
CA LYS A 62 -26.53 11.75 -89.90
C LYS A 62 -28.05 11.82 -90.21
N ARG A 63 -28.72 12.78 -89.57
CA ARG A 63 -29.91 13.43 -90.17
C ARG A 63 -29.88 14.92 -89.89
N ASN A 64 -29.75 15.67 -90.99
CA ASN A 64 -30.02 17.12 -91.07
C ASN A 64 -31.51 17.33 -90.79
N SER A 65 -31.81 18.28 -89.87
CA SER A 65 -33.01 19.04 -89.91
C SER A 65 -32.73 20.36 -89.22
N GLU A 66 -32.62 21.39 -89.98
CA GLU A 66 -32.58 22.82 -89.53
C GLU A 66 -33.88 23.13 -88.77
N LEU A 67 -33.80 23.57 -87.59
CA LEU A 67 -34.86 24.21 -86.81
C LEU A 67 -34.50 25.67 -86.53
N PRO A 68 -35.45 26.58 -86.61
CA PRO A 68 -35.19 28.02 -86.52
C PRO A 68 -34.77 28.50 -85.13
N PRO A 69 -34.15 29.66 -84.99
CA PRO A 69 -33.54 30.13 -83.77
C PRO A 69 -34.57 30.32 -82.65
N GLU A 70 -34.46 29.52 -81.58
CA GLU A 70 -35.22 29.69 -80.36
C GLU A 70 -34.88 31.09 -79.74
N GLN A 71 -35.91 31.87 -79.57
CA GLN A 71 -35.93 33.09 -78.85
C GLN A 71 -35.50 32.78 -77.40
N LYS A 72 -34.42 33.38 -76.93
CA LYS A 72 -33.98 33.31 -75.53
C LYS A 72 -35.14 33.79 -74.63
N ALA A 73 -35.82 32.81 -73.98
CA ALA A 73 -36.84 33.09 -72.98
C ALA A 73 -36.24 33.97 -71.91
N GLN A 74 -36.74 35.20 -71.78
CA GLN A 74 -36.41 36.10 -70.69
C GLN A 74 -36.79 35.41 -69.37
N LYS A 75 -35.84 35.22 -68.48
CA LYS A 75 -36.09 34.72 -67.09
C LYS A 75 -37.16 35.62 -66.46
N PRO A 76 -38.27 35.07 -65.91
CA PRO A 76 -39.29 35.87 -65.26
C PRO A 76 -38.68 36.71 -64.19
N LYS A 77 -38.87 38.02 -64.21
CA LYS A 77 -38.41 38.96 -63.16
C LYS A 77 -39.06 38.54 -61.88
N SER A 78 -38.25 38.28 -60.80
CA SER A 78 -38.71 37.98 -59.44
C SER A 78 -39.71 39.10 -59.04
N ARG A 79 -40.90 38.65 -58.56
CA ARG A 79 -41.96 39.59 -58.11
C ARG A 79 -41.79 40.07 -56.71
N PHE A 80 -41.06 39.26 -55.87
CA PHE A 80 -40.82 39.56 -54.46
C PHE A 80 -39.33 39.81 -54.23
N ARG A 81 -38.99 40.88 -53.58
CA ARG A 81 -37.66 41.24 -53.14
C ARG A 81 -37.71 41.95 -51.80
N LEU A 82 -37.10 41.34 -50.81
CA LEU A 82 -36.91 41.87 -49.44
C LEU A 82 -35.45 42.05 -49.18
N GLU A 83 -35.05 43.18 -48.73
CA GLU A 83 -33.66 43.49 -48.37
C GLU A 83 -33.58 43.79 -46.87
N LEU A 84 -32.65 43.08 -46.22
CA LEU A 84 -32.32 43.23 -44.82
C LEU A 84 -30.88 43.75 -44.70
N THR A 85 -30.68 44.80 -43.92
CA THR A 85 -29.35 45.40 -43.70
C THR A 85 -29.09 45.57 -42.23
N ARG A 86 -27.83 45.36 -41.85
CA ARG A 86 -27.34 45.63 -40.49
C ARG A 86 -25.85 46.00 -40.57
N HIS A 87 -25.53 47.22 -40.08
CA HIS A 87 -24.21 47.82 -40.30
C HIS A 87 -23.92 47.89 -41.83
N ASN A 88 -22.73 47.43 -42.26
CA ASN A 88 -22.34 47.38 -43.68
C ASN A 88 -22.74 46.09 -44.41
N HIS A 89 -23.48 45.18 -43.76
CA HIS A 89 -23.87 43.92 -44.36
C HIS A 89 -25.29 43.95 -44.89
N ARG A 90 -25.48 43.29 -46.04
CA ARG A 90 -26.73 43.23 -46.77
C ARG A 90 -27.08 41.83 -47.15
N VAL A 91 -28.32 41.41 -46.89
CA VAL A 91 -28.90 40.11 -47.28
C VAL A 91 -30.19 40.38 -48.09
N VAL A 92 -30.33 39.74 -49.24
CA VAL A 92 -31.47 39.92 -50.10
C VAL A 92 -32.25 38.62 -50.24
N ILE A 93 -33.57 38.66 -49.99
CA ILE A 93 -34.49 37.54 -50.22
C ILE A 93 -35.28 37.80 -51.51
N THR A 94 -35.29 36.88 -52.43
CA THR A 94 -36.08 36.93 -53.68
C THR A 94 -36.90 35.65 -53.81
N ASP A 95 -38.10 35.76 -54.43
CA ASP A 95 -38.85 34.56 -54.77
C ASP A 95 -38.27 33.90 -56.02
N SER A 96 -38.41 32.58 -56.13
CA SER A 96 -38.04 31.79 -57.28
C SER A 96 -39.15 30.76 -57.53
N ILE A 97 -39.63 30.68 -58.77
CA ILE A 97 -40.65 29.72 -59.16
C ILE A 97 -39.96 28.64 -59.96
N ASP A 98 -40.02 27.40 -59.51
CA ASP A 98 -39.48 26.24 -60.20
C ASP A 98 -40.49 25.73 -61.26
N LYS A 99 -40.01 24.90 -62.18
CA LYS A 99 -40.79 24.36 -63.32
C LYS A 99 -42.08 23.63 -62.92
N GLY A 100 -42.31 23.36 -61.63
CA GLY A 100 -43.52 22.76 -61.07
C GLY A 100 -44.44 23.72 -60.36
N HIS A 101 -44.32 25.06 -60.58
CA HIS A 101 -45.11 26.11 -59.92
C HIS A 101 -44.98 26.24 -58.40
N TYR A 102 -43.95 25.62 -57.81
CA TYR A 102 -43.64 25.78 -56.37
C TYR A 102 -42.85 27.04 -56.14
N VAL A 103 -43.36 27.91 -55.26
CA VAL A 103 -42.67 29.15 -54.82
C VAL A 103 -41.63 28.78 -53.78
N SER A 104 -40.37 29.09 -54.04
CA SER A 104 -39.28 29.04 -53.09
C SER A 104 -38.62 30.41 -52.88
N TYR A 105 -37.99 30.64 -51.76
CA TYR A 105 -37.35 31.90 -51.42
C TYR A 105 -35.82 31.74 -51.40
N VAL A 106 -35.10 32.52 -52.18
CA VAL A 106 -33.65 32.53 -52.31
C VAL A 106 -33.07 33.69 -51.51
N ILE A 107 -32.27 33.36 -50.55
CA ILE A 107 -31.51 34.30 -49.71
C ILE A 107 -30.13 34.47 -50.34
N SER A 108 -29.77 35.68 -50.71
CA SER A 108 -28.46 36.01 -51.30
C SER A 108 -27.70 36.96 -50.42
N TYR A 109 -26.43 36.62 -50.16
CA TYR A 109 -25.50 37.40 -49.37
C TYR A 109 -24.07 37.25 -49.91
N TYR A 110 -23.15 38.07 -49.40
CA TYR A 110 -21.74 38.04 -49.80
C TYR A 110 -20.84 37.78 -48.62
N ILE A 111 -19.84 36.89 -48.83
CA ILE A 111 -18.74 36.66 -47.92
C ILE A 111 -17.46 36.85 -48.74
N GLU A 112 -16.59 37.74 -48.31
CA GLU A 112 -15.31 38.04 -48.98
C GLU A 112 -15.44 38.28 -50.47
N GLY A 113 -16.47 39.00 -50.89
CA GLY A 113 -16.77 39.32 -52.30
C GLY A 113 -17.47 38.18 -53.08
N ASN A 114 -17.60 37.02 -52.51
CA ASN A 114 -18.24 35.87 -53.16
C ASN A 114 -19.72 35.79 -52.79
N ARG A 115 -20.58 35.68 -53.86
CA ARG A 115 -22.03 35.55 -53.66
C ARG A 115 -22.39 34.14 -53.20
N LYS A 116 -23.06 34.03 -52.04
CA LYS A 116 -23.65 32.79 -51.51
C LYS A 116 -25.17 32.87 -51.60
N GLN A 117 -25.84 31.73 -51.83
CA GLN A 117 -27.29 31.63 -51.92
C GLN A 117 -27.80 30.42 -51.13
N VAL A 118 -28.88 30.62 -50.37
CA VAL A 118 -29.58 29.59 -49.61
C VAL A 118 -31.06 29.62 -50.00
N ARG A 119 -31.70 28.46 -50.24
CA ARG A 119 -33.11 28.33 -50.55
C ARG A 119 -33.91 27.87 -49.36
N ARG A 120 -35.13 28.43 -49.22
CA ARG A 120 -36.11 28.00 -48.22
C ARG A 120 -37.48 27.89 -48.84
N ALA A 121 -38.29 26.92 -48.39
CA ALA A 121 -39.61 26.67 -48.92
C ALA A 121 -40.65 27.73 -48.47
N SER A 122 -40.47 28.30 -47.27
CA SER A 122 -41.40 29.33 -46.74
C SER A 122 -40.70 30.68 -46.55
N LEU A 123 -41.48 31.77 -46.69
CA LEU A 123 -41.04 33.15 -46.47
C LEU A 123 -40.63 33.36 -44.99
N ALA A 124 -41.32 32.69 -44.05
CA ALA A 124 -41.02 32.80 -42.63
C ALA A 124 -39.64 32.22 -42.30
N ASP A 125 -39.32 31.08 -42.88
CA ASP A 125 -38.01 30.45 -42.72
C ASP A 125 -36.89 31.23 -43.40
N ALA A 126 -37.21 31.80 -44.60
CA ALA A 126 -36.25 32.64 -45.30
C ALA A 126 -35.92 33.92 -44.51
N LYS A 127 -36.91 34.57 -43.88
CA LYS A 127 -36.69 35.74 -43.02
C LYS A 127 -35.86 35.39 -41.76
N ARG A 128 -36.14 34.25 -41.12
CA ARG A 128 -35.41 33.76 -39.94
C ARG A 128 -33.94 33.52 -40.28
N GLU A 129 -33.68 32.80 -41.36
CA GLU A 129 -32.36 32.49 -41.86
C GLU A 129 -31.58 33.75 -42.27
N ALA A 130 -32.26 34.67 -43.00
CA ALA A 130 -31.64 35.91 -43.41
C ALA A 130 -31.23 36.77 -42.19
N GLY A 131 -32.06 36.80 -41.14
CA GLY A 131 -31.75 37.48 -39.86
C GLY A 131 -30.57 36.86 -39.16
N PHE A 132 -30.48 35.53 -39.14
CA PHE A 132 -29.33 34.79 -38.59
C PHE A 132 -28.04 35.10 -39.37
N ILE A 133 -28.07 35.02 -40.71
CA ILE A 133 -26.94 35.32 -41.58
C ILE A 133 -26.46 36.75 -41.35
N LEU A 134 -27.39 37.71 -41.30
CA LEU A 134 -27.08 39.12 -41.09
C LEU A 134 -26.45 39.38 -39.73
N THR A 135 -26.92 38.70 -38.69
CA THR A 135 -26.34 38.78 -37.33
C THR A 135 -24.92 38.25 -37.30
N LYS A 136 -24.66 37.11 -37.91
CA LYS A 136 -23.32 36.48 -37.94
C LYS A 136 -22.33 37.31 -38.79
N LEU A 137 -22.77 37.84 -39.93
CA LEU A 137 -21.95 38.77 -40.71
C LEU A 137 -21.60 40.04 -39.91
N ALA A 138 -22.58 40.60 -39.18
CA ALA A 138 -22.38 41.79 -38.37
C ALA A 138 -21.48 41.55 -37.12
N GLN A 139 -21.39 40.32 -36.66
CA GLN A 139 -20.52 39.88 -35.55
C GLN A 139 -19.10 39.56 -36.02
N GLY A 140 -18.81 39.56 -37.32
CA GLY A 140 -17.50 39.20 -37.88
C GLY A 140 -17.22 37.69 -37.85
N GLU A 141 -18.27 36.85 -37.82
CA GLU A 141 -18.17 35.39 -37.80
C GLU A 141 -18.63 34.73 -39.11
N PRO A 142 -18.02 35.07 -40.29
CA PRO A 142 -18.45 34.54 -41.58
C PRO A 142 -18.23 33.03 -41.72
N ASP A 143 -17.24 32.49 -41.04
CA ASP A 143 -16.87 31.05 -41.13
C ASP A 143 -18.00 30.15 -40.61
N VAL A 144 -18.76 30.58 -39.62
CA VAL A 144 -19.95 29.87 -39.12
C VAL A 144 -21.01 29.69 -40.22
N LEU A 145 -21.08 30.59 -41.20
CA LEU A 145 -22.00 30.50 -42.32
C LEU A 145 -21.54 29.52 -43.42
N ALA A 146 -20.26 29.17 -43.43
CA ALA A 146 -19.69 28.17 -44.34
C ALA A 146 -20.00 26.72 -43.90
N LEU A 147 -20.38 26.51 -42.66
CA LEU A 147 -20.75 25.19 -42.12
C LEU A 147 -21.98 24.63 -42.86
N THR A 148 -21.90 23.33 -43.18
CA THR A 148 -23.07 22.62 -43.73
C THR A 148 -24.19 22.52 -42.68
N SER A 149 -25.39 22.18 -43.09
CA SER A 149 -26.50 21.95 -42.15
C SER A 149 -26.19 20.85 -41.12
N THR A 150 -25.43 19.86 -41.50
CA THR A 150 -24.98 18.78 -40.63
C THR A 150 -23.96 19.29 -39.59
N ASP A 151 -22.96 20.03 -40.03
CA ASP A 151 -21.93 20.61 -39.15
C ASP A 151 -22.52 21.55 -38.11
N ARG A 152 -23.52 22.37 -38.52
CA ARG A 152 -24.24 23.23 -37.55
C ARG A 152 -24.97 22.44 -36.48
N LEU A 153 -25.59 21.30 -36.84
CA LEU A 153 -26.25 20.43 -35.88
C LEU A 153 -25.25 19.84 -34.85
N VAL A 154 -24.08 19.42 -35.34
CA VAL A 154 -23.00 18.92 -34.49
C VAL A 154 -22.50 20.00 -33.56
N TYR A 155 -22.23 21.20 -34.09
CA TYR A 155 -21.80 22.35 -33.31
C TYR A 155 -22.81 22.73 -32.20
N LEU A 156 -24.11 22.82 -32.57
CA LEU A 156 -25.17 23.17 -31.63
C LEU A 156 -25.31 22.14 -30.51
N ARG A 157 -25.23 20.83 -30.84
CA ARG A 157 -25.25 19.75 -29.84
C ARG A 157 -24.05 19.84 -28.91
N ALA A 158 -22.84 20.03 -29.45
CA ALA A 158 -21.65 20.17 -28.66
C ALA A 158 -21.76 21.34 -27.65
N CYS A 159 -22.21 22.50 -28.14
CA CYS A 159 -22.45 23.67 -27.28
C CYS A 159 -23.54 23.41 -26.22
N GLU A 160 -24.62 22.72 -26.56
CA GLU A 160 -25.69 22.37 -25.63
C GLU A 160 -25.19 21.41 -24.53
N MET A 161 -24.38 20.43 -24.89
CA MET A 161 -23.80 19.48 -23.92
C MET A 161 -22.85 20.19 -22.95
N LEU A 162 -22.08 21.17 -23.41
CA LEU A 162 -21.10 21.91 -22.63
C LEU A 162 -21.73 23.04 -21.81
N SER A 163 -22.82 23.62 -22.27
CA SER A 163 -23.53 24.72 -21.58
C SER A 163 -23.98 24.33 -20.18
N LYS A 164 -24.38 23.07 -19.97
CA LYS A 164 -24.75 22.53 -18.65
C LYS A 164 -23.60 22.56 -17.64
N ARG A 165 -22.36 22.64 -18.11
CA ARG A 165 -21.15 22.68 -17.28
C ARG A 165 -20.38 24.00 -17.39
N ASN A 166 -20.91 24.95 -18.17
CA ASN A 166 -20.32 26.26 -18.39
C ASN A 166 -18.88 26.20 -18.96
N VAL A 167 -18.60 25.19 -19.81
CA VAL A 167 -17.28 24.98 -20.44
C VAL A 167 -17.38 25.45 -21.90
N PRO A 168 -16.49 26.36 -22.36
CA PRO A 168 -16.40 26.72 -23.78
C PRO A 168 -15.94 25.53 -24.65
N LEU A 169 -16.37 25.50 -25.92
CA LEU A 169 -16.08 24.38 -26.80
C LEU A 169 -14.59 24.23 -27.10
N ASP A 170 -13.89 25.31 -27.29
CA ASP A 170 -12.44 25.36 -27.55
C ASP A 170 -11.65 24.81 -26.35
N VAL A 171 -12.05 25.15 -25.12
CA VAL A 171 -11.45 24.62 -23.89
C VAL A 171 -11.66 23.10 -23.80
N ALA A 172 -12.90 22.65 -24.06
CA ALA A 172 -13.19 21.22 -24.02
C ALA A 172 -12.36 20.40 -25.02
N VAL A 173 -12.19 20.95 -26.24
CA VAL A 173 -11.36 20.32 -27.28
C VAL A 173 -9.90 20.33 -26.91
N SER A 174 -9.40 21.44 -26.34
CA SER A 174 -8.01 21.54 -25.88
C SER A 174 -7.72 20.55 -24.76
N GLU A 175 -8.60 20.43 -23.77
CA GLU A 175 -8.45 19.44 -22.68
C GLU A 175 -8.51 18.00 -23.20
N TYR A 176 -9.39 17.72 -24.18
CA TYR A 176 -9.46 16.41 -24.79
C TYR A 176 -8.13 16.01 -25.46
N ILE A 177 -7.58 16.89 -26.30
CA ILE A 177 -6.33 16.67 -27.03
C ILE A 177 -5.16 16.50 -26.03
N HIS A 178 -5.11 17.36 -25.01
CA HIS A 178 -4.07 17.28 -23.98
C HIS A 178 -4.13 15.95 -23.21
N ALA A 179 -5.31 15.53 -22.78
CA ALA A 179 -5.50 14.29 -22.06
C ALA A 179 -5.20 13.07 -22.94
N GLU A 180 -5.56 13.08 -24.24
CA GLU A 180 -5.23 12.01 -25.19
C GLU A 180 -3.72 11.93 -25.41
N THR A 181 -3.04 13.08 -25.49
CA THR A 181 -1.58 13.14 -25.60
C THR A 181 -0.89 12.51 -24.39
N ILE A 182 -1.39 12.76 -23.17
CA ILE A 182 -0.89 12.13 -21.95
C ILE A 182 -1.12 10.62 -21.95
N LEU A 183 -2.32 10.18 -22.39
CA LEU A 183 -2.66 8.75 -22.45
C LEU A 183 -1.86 7.99 -23.49
N ASN A 184 -1.40 8.66 -24.54
CA ASN A 184 -0.53 8.09 -25.58
C ASN A 184 -0.94 6.68 -26.05
N GLY A 185 -2.24 6.46 -26.24
CA GLY A 185 -2.78 5.19 -26.72
C GLY A 185 -2.91 4.07 -25.66
N ILE A 186 -2.64 4.35 -24.40
CA ILE A 186 -2.74 3.34 -23.30
C ILE A 186 -4.21 2.97 -23.02
N GLY A 187 -5.15 3.88 -23.31
CA GLY A 187 -6.57 3.66 -23.06
C GLY A 187 -7.43 4.85 -23.44
N THR A 188 -8.73 4.78 -23.18
CA THR A 188 -9.64 5.90 -23.43
C THR A 188 -9.67 6.84 -22.24
N LEU A 189 -10.05 8.13 -22.48
CA LEU A 189 -10.31 9.10 -21.41
C LEU A 189 -11.32 8.59 -20.37
N THR A 190 -12.33 7.86 -20.84
CA THR A 190 -13.34 7.28 -19.95
C THR A 190 -12.75 6.20 -19.05
N ASP A 191 -11.85 5.37 -19.59
CA ASP A 191 -11.17 4.34 -18.79
C ASP A 191 -10.20 4.98 -17.79
N ALA A 192 -9.47 6.01 -18.21
CA ALA A 192 -8.62 6.80 -17.32
C ALA A 192 -9.43 7.44 -16.18
N ALA A 193 -10.58 8.04 -16.50
CA ALA A 193 -11.47 8.63 -15.49
C ALA A 193 -12.03 7.56 -14.53
N ARG A 194 -12.46 6.40 -15.05
CA ARG A 194 -12.92 5.27 -14.21
C ARG A 194 -11.81 4.74 -13.32
N PHE A 195 -10.61 4.61 -13.87
CA PHE A 195 -9.44 4.19 -13.11
C PHE A 195 -9.14 5.19 -11.99
N PHE A 196 -9.09 6.48 -12.31
CA PHE A 196 -8.88 7.56 -11.34
C PHE A 196 -9.93 7.53 -10.22
N VAL A 197 -11.22 7.45 -10.57
CA VAL A 197 -12.29 7.34 -9.58
C VAL A 197 -12.14 6.08 -8.73
N LYS A 198 -11.86 4.93 -9.34
CA LYS A 198 -11.66 3.67 -8.60
C LYS A 198 -10.48 3.75 -7.62
N GLN A 199 -9.41 4.42 -7.98
CA GLN A 199 -8.24 4.61 -7.11
C GLN A 199 -8.52 5.62 -5.99
N HIS A 200 -9.34 6.64 -6.27
CA HIS A 200 -9.57 7.77 -5.37
C HIS A 200 -10.97 7.78 -4.73
N ALA A 201 -11.88 6.90 -5.16
CA ALA A 201 -13.20 6.80 -4.54
C ALA A 201 -13.11 6.18 -3.15
N GLY A 202 -13.48 6.93 -2.14
CA GLY A 202 -13.63 6.45 -0.77
C GLY A 202 -12.61 6.96 0.23
N PHE A 203 -11.69 7.86 -0.14
CA PHE A 203 -10.93 8.59 0.86
C PHE A 203 -11.29 10.08 0.85
N GLU A 204 -11.76 10.51 1.99
CA GLU A 204 -12.37 11.83 2.15
C GLU A 204 -11.36 12.93 2.43
N SER A 205 -10.09 12.64 2.69
CA SER A 205 -9.25 13.68 3.23
C SER A 205 -7.79 13.58 2.77
N ARG A 206 -7.23 14.76 2.58
CA ARG A 206 -5.79 14.99 2.45
C ARG A 206 -5.11 14.94 3.83
N VAL A 207 -5.30 13.84 4.58
CA VAL A 207 -4.65 13.66 5.87
C VAL A 207 -3.14 13.62 5.65
N LEU A 208 -2.43 14.50 6.33
CA LEU A 208 -0.97 14.56 6.26
C LEU A 208 -0.35 13.37 6.99
N VAL A 209 0.83 12.95 6.56
CA VAL A 209 1.53 11.80 7.17
C VAL A 209 1.67 11.96 8.68
N HIS A 210 2.05 13.13 9.19
CA HIS A 210 2.19 13.35 10.62
C HIS A 210 0.88 13.19 11.39
N GLN A 211 -0.25 13.65 10.83
CA GLN A 211 -1.57 13.50 11.44
C GLN A 211 -1.98 12.02 11.53
N ALA A 212 -1.76 11.26 10.45
CA ALA A 212 -2.02 9.82 10.44
C ALA A 212 -1.15 9.07 11.47
N VAL A 213 0.09 9.49 11.67
CA VAL A 213 0.99 8.94 12.70
C VAL A 213 0.48 9.24 14.09
N GLU A 214 0.12 10.49 14.39
CA GLU A 214 -0.42 10.88 15.70
C GLU A 214 -1.70 10.11 16.07
N GLU A 215 -2.60 9.95 15.11
CA GLU A 215 -3.83 9.19 15.30
C GLU A 215 -3.57 7.69 15.51
N LEU A 216 -2.64 7.10 14.75
CA LEU A 216 -2.22 5.72 14.96
C LEU A 216 -1.67 5.52 16.37
N LEU A 217 -0.77 6.39 16.81
CA LEU A 217 -0.17 6.31 18.15
C LEU A 217 -1.23 6.48 19.25
N LYS A 218 -2.16 7.41 19.08
CA LYS A 218 -3.31 7.59 20.00
C LYS A 218 -4.17 6.33 20.07
N THR A 219 -4.47 5.74 18.91
CA THR A 219 -5.24 4.48 18.83
C THR A 219 -4.51 3.35 19.53
N ARG A 220 -3.19 3.20 19.31
CA ARG A 220 -2.39 2.15 19.96
C ARG A 220 -2.29 2.32 21.48
N ARG A 221 -2.27 3.57 21.97
CA ARG A 221 -2.34 3.84 23.42
C ARG A 221 -3.68 3.40 23.98
N ASN A 222 -4.79 3.70 23.31
CA ASN A 222 -6.13 3.33 23.73
C ASN A 222 -6.38 1.81 23.65
N ASP A 223 -5.78 1.13 22.67
CA ASP A 223 -5.88 -0.33 22.50
C ASP A 223 -5.06 -1.12 23.55
N GLY A 224 -4.42 -0.46 24.49
CA GLY A 224 -3.60 -1.11 25.54
C GLY A 224 -2.31 -1.75 25.01
N SER A 225 -1.77 -1.26 23.90
CA SER A 225 -0.46 -1.67 23.41
C SER A 225 0.64 -1.36 24.43
N SER A 226 1.71 -2.16 24.44
CA SER A 226 2.79 -1.93 25.42
C SER A 226 3.48 -0.58 25.22
N PRO A 227 3.83 0.15 26.29
CA PRO A 227 4.54 1.43 26.18
C PRO A 227 5.79 1.35 25.30
N ILE A 228 6.59 0.29 25.48
CA ILE A 228 7.81 0.06 24.67
C ILE A 228 7.51 -0.05 23.18
N HIS A 229 6.37 -0.67 22.81
CA HIS A 229 5.96 -0.75 21.40
C HIS A 229 5.52 0.60 20.86
N ILE A 230 4.83 1.38 21.67
CA ILE A 230 4.40 2.72 21.31
C ILE A 230 5.60 3.63 21.10
N ASP A 231 6.55 3.64 22.06
CA ASP A 231 7.80 4.41 21.96
C ASP A 231 8.61 4.04 20.71
N ASP A 232 8.65 2.73 20.40
CA ASP A 232 9.32 2.21 19.21
C ASP A 232 8.66 2.67 17.89
N LEU A 233 7.33 2.65 17.83
CA LEU A 233 6.57 3.19 16.71
C LEU A 233 6.74 4.71 16.60
N GLU A 234 6.63 5.44 17.71
CA GLU A 234 6.77 6.89 17.76
C GLU A 234 8.15 7.33 17.28
N CYS A 235 9.21 6.65 17.74
CA CYS A 235 10.58 6.91 17.28
C CYS A 235 10.72 6.76 15.76
N ARG A 236 10.25 5.63 15.19
CA ARG A 236 10.43 5.36 13.76
C ARG A 236 9.50 6.16 12.88
N LEU A 237 8.23 6.22 13.24
CA LEU A 237 7.23 6.96 12.45
C LEU A 237 7.41 8.47 12.58
N GLY A 238 7.98 8.97 13.70
CA GLY A 238 8.36 10.37 13.84
C GLY A 238 9.46 10.78 12.86
N VAL A 239 10.45 9.90 12.59
CA VAL A 239 11.45 10.15 11.55
C VAL A 239 10.81 10.12 10.15
N PHE A 240 9.90 9.20 9.90
CA PHE A 240 9.16 9.11 8.64
C PHE A 240 8.29 10.34 8.41
N ALA A 241 7.53 10.78 9.40
CA ALA A 241 6.67 11.95 9.31
C ALA A 241 7.44 13.27 9.07
N LYS A 242 8.68 13.36 9.55
CA LYS A 242 9.55 14.50 9.25
C LYS A 242 10.07 14.50 7.82
N ALA A 243 10.22 13.32 7.21
CA ALA A 243 10.65 13.19 5.84
C ALA A 243 9.52 13.45 4.82
N PHE A 244 8.27 13.24 5.23
CA PHE A 244 7.09 13.35 4.36
C PHE A 244 6.07 14.32 4.94
N SER A 245 6.07 15.56 4.44
CA SER A 245 5.08 16.59 4.82
C SER A 245 3.83 16.62 3.92
N CYS A 246 3.71 15.66 3.00
CA CYS A 246 2.60 15.53 2.05
C CYS A 246 1.42 14.74 2.64
N PRO A 247 0.27 14.72 1.96
CA PRO A 247 -0.82 13.79 2.23
C PRO A 247 -0.36 12.33 2.14
N ILE A 248 -0.85 11.47 3.05
CA ILE A 248 -0.44 10.06 3.10
C ILE A 248 -0.80 9.28 1.83
N CYS A 249 -1.83 9.71 1.10
CA CYS A 249 -2.24 9.12 -0.18
C CYS A 249 -1.29 9.45 -1.34
N GLU A 250 -0.40 10.41 -1.19
CA GLU A 250 0.57 10.82 -2.20
C GLU A 250 1.95 10.15 -2.06
N VAL A 251 2.18 9.43 -0.95
CA VAL A 251 3.45 8.75 -0.68
C VAL A 251 3.55 7.48 -1.52
N ARG A 252 4.47 7.42 -2.47
CA ARG A 252 4.67 6.30 -3.39
C ARG A 252 5.63 5.25 -2.83
N ASP A 253 5.64 4.08 -3.42
CA ASP A 253 6.58 2.98 -3.16
C ASP A 253 8.04 3.39 -3.37
N THR A 254 8.32 4.14 -4.46
CA THR A 254 9.65 4.71 -4.74
C THR A 254 10.12 5.64 -3.63
N ASP A 255 9.25 6.49 -3.12
CA ASP A 255 9.59 7.45 -2.08
C ASP A 255 9.94 6.73 -0.75
N ILE A 256 9.20 5.66 -0.42
CA ILE A 256 9.49 4.82 0.75
C ILE A 256 10.79 4.03 0.57
N HIS A 257 11.01 3.47 -0.62
CA HIS A 257 12.24 2.77 -0.94
C HIS A 257 13.46 3.68 -0.76
N ASP A 258 13.43 4.88 -1.34
CA ASP A 258 14.51 5.85 -1.26
C ASP A 258 14.73 6.34 0.18
N PHE A 259 13.66 6.57 0.93
CA PHE A 259 13.74 6.88 2.35
C PHE A 259 14.49 5.78 3.11
N LEU A 260 14.11 4.52 2.94
CA LEU A 260 14.74 3.38 3.62
C LEU A 260 16.19 3.17 3.18
N MET A 261 16.50 3.39 1.90
CA MET A 261 17.88 3.30 1.38
C MET A 261 18.78 4.36 2.01
N ASN A 262 18.28 5.58 2.16
CA ASN A 262 19.04 6.71 2.71
C ASN A 262 19.25 6.63 4.25
N LEU A 263 18.52 5.75 4.96
CA LEU A 263 18.77 5.52 6.37
C LEU A 263 20.16 4.85 6.56
N LYS A 264 21.03 5.49 7.33
CA LYS A 264 22.36 4.95 7.66
C LYS A 264 22.29 3.93 8.81
N PHE A 265 21.43 2.92 8.67
CA PHE A 265 21.24 1.86 9.66
C PHE A 265 21.51 0.47 9.08
N ALA A 266 21.72 -0.49 9.97
CA ALA A 266 21.83 -1.91 9.60
C ALA A 266 20.52 -2.43 8.94
N PRO A 267 20.61 -3.45 8.08
CA PRO A 267 19.46 -4.03 7.38
C PRO A 267 18.28 -4.35 8.30
N ARG A 268 18.52 -4.97 9.45
CA ARG A 268 17.48 -5.27 10.45
C ARG A 268 16.75 -4.03 10.95
N THR A 269 17.48 -2.94 11.18
CA THR A 269 16.86 -1.67 11.60
C THR A 269 16.01 -1.08 10.48
N LYS A 270 16.48 -1.12 9.23
CA LYS A 270 15.69 -0.70 8.06
C LYS A 270 14.41 -1.52 7.90
N ASN A 271 14.48 -2.84 8.10
CA ASN A 271 13.30 -3.72 8.10
C ASN A 271 12.31 -3.37 9.22
N ASN A 272 12.80 -2.95 10.38
CA ASN A 272 11.93 -2.47 11.46
C ASN A 272 11.22 -1.16 11.08
N TYR A 273 11.89 -0.22 10.39
CA TYR A 273 11.24 0.97 9.82
C TYR A 273 10.19 0.59 8.79
N ARG A 274 10.52 -0.32 7.86
CA ARG A 274 9.59 -0.84 6.87
C ARG A 274 8.33 -1.42 7.54
N THR A 275 8.50 -2.21 8.61
CA THR A 275 7.38 -2.78 9.38
C THR A 275 6.53 -1.70 10.06
N ALA A 276 7.15 -0.66 10.62
CA ALA A 276 6.43 0.46 11.23
C ALA A 276 5.62 1.24 10.18
N ILE A 277 6.20 1.50 9.01
CA ILE A 277 5.52 2.14 7.88
C ILE A 277 4.35 1.27 7.37
N SER A 278 4.54 -0.05 7.26
CA SER A 278 3.46 -0.99 6.91
C SER A 278 2.28 -0.92 7.90
N ASN A 279 2.56 -0.80 9.18
CA ASN A 279 1.52 -0.62 10.20
C ASN A 279 0.77 0.71 10.00
N LEU A 280 1.47 1.80 9.63
CA LEU A 280 0.86 3.09 9.34
C LEU A 280 -0.09 3.01 8.13
N PHE A 281 0.35 2.42 7.03
CA PHE A 281 -0.50 2.26 5.83
C PHE A 281 -1.64 1.26 6.05
N GLY A 282 -1.45 0.25 6.89
CA GLY A 282 -2.53 -0.62 7.36
C GLY A 282 -3.62 0.16 8.11
N TYR A 283 -3.21 1.07 8.98
CA TYR A 283 -4.11 1.99 9.68
C TYR A 283 -4.78 2.98 8.72
N ALA A 284 -4.03 3.57 7.80
CA ALA A 284 -4.56 4.50 6.80
C ALA A 284 -5.64 3.85 5.91
N ARG A 285 -5.47 2.58 5.51
CA ARG A 285 -6.52 1.81 4.82
C ARG A 285 -7.77 1.61 5.68
N LEU A 286 -7.59 1.26 6.96
CA LEU A 286 -8.71 1.09 7.90
C LEU A 286 -9.51 2.39 8.05
N LYS A 287 -8.83 3.52 8.12
CA LYS A 287 -9.44 4.85 8.25
C LYS A 287 -9.89 5.46 6.92
N LYS A 288 -9.70 4.76 5.81
CA LYS A 288 -10.01 5.24 4.46
C LYS A 288 -9.27 6.52 4.08
N TYR A 289 -8.04 6.72 4.59
CA TYR A 289 -7.14 7.80 4.17
C TYR A 289 -6.45 7.49 2.85
N VAL A 290 -6.39 6.21 2.51
CA VAL A 290 -5.90 5.67 1.24
C VAL A 290 -6.85 4.57 0.73
N PRO A 291 -6.87 4.28 -0.57
CA PRO A 291 -7.67 3.19 -1.12
C PRO A 291 -7.36 1.84 -0.47
N GLN A 292 -8.35 0.95 -0.42
CA GLN A 292 -8.20 -0.38 0.19
C GLN A 292 -7.12 -1.25 -0.47
N ASN A 293 -6.91 -1.08 -1.76
CA ASN A 293 -5.89 -1.76 -2.55
C ASN A 293 -4.54 -1.01 -2.59
N TYR A 294 -4.41 0.11 -1.89
CA TYR A 294 -3.18 0.88 -1.85
C TYR A 294 -2.20 0.28 -0.84
N ASP A 295 -1.13 -0.32 -1.33
CA ASP A 295 -0.03 -0.81 -0.51
C ASP A 295 1.32 -0.37 -1.10
N PRO A 296 1.84 0.79 -0.67
CA PRO A 296 3.09 1.31 -1.20
C PRO A 296 4.33 0.50 -0.75
N LEU A 297 4.13 -0.53 0.08
CA LEU A 297 5.20 -1.44 0.49
C LEU A 297 5.21 -2.75 -0.30
N GLN A 298 4.22 -2.97 -1.18
CA GLN A 298 4.12 -4.20 -1.97
C GLN A 298 5.38 -4.47 -2.80
N PHE A 299 5.97 -3.43 -3.39
CA PHE A 299 7.17 -3.53 -4.22
C PHE A 299 8.46 -3.08 -3.52
N VAL A 300 8.39 -2.72 -2.24
CA VAL A 300 9.58 -2.38 -1.44
C VAL A 300 10.11 -3.66 -0.79
N PRO A 301 11.24 -4.21 -1.25
CA PRO A 301 11.76 -5.47 -0.72
C PRO A 301 12.27 -5.32 0.71
N GLU A 302 12.33 -6.42 1.44
CA GLU A 302 13.05 -6.48 2.70
C GLU A 302 14.56 -6.47 2.45
N PHE A 303 15.28 -5.76 3.32
CA PHE A 303 16.73 -5.74 3.28
C PHE A 303 17.28 -7.09 3.75
N LYS A 304 18.18 -7.69 2.96
CA LYS A 304 18.79 -8.95 3.33
C LYS A 304 19.65 -8.77 4.59
N GLU A 305 19.26 -9.46 5.65
CA GLU A 305 20.06 -9.51 6.87
C GLU A 305 21.17 -10.57 6.70
N PRO A 306 22.40 -10.26 7.11
CA PRO A 306 23.45 -11.27 7.08
C PRO A 306 23.10 -12.38 8.08
N ASP A 307 23.29 -13.64 7.67
CA ASP A 307 23.19 -14.76 8.57
C ASP A 307 24.31 -14.66 9.62
N LYS A 308 23.92 -14.45 10.87
CA LYS A 308 24.84 -14.43 12.00
C LYS A 308 24.61 -15.69 12.81
N PRO A 309 25.66 -16.46 13.09
CA PRO A 309 25.55 -17.56 14.03
C PRO A 309 25.10 -17.04 15.40
N VAL A 310 24.40 -17.88 16.12
CA VAL A 310 23.95 -17.54 17.47
C VAL A 310 25.15 -17.46 18.40
N ASP A 311 25.30 -16.35 19.10
CA ASP A 311 26.38 -16.16 20.05
C ASP A 311 26.09 -16.94 21.34
N ILE A 312 26.90 -17.94 21.62
CA ILE A 312 26.85 -18.75 22.84
C ILE A 312 28.13 -18.56 23.68
N LEU A 313 28.02 -18.91 24.94
CA LEU A 313 29.15 -18.96 25.86
C LEU A 313 29.74 -20.37 25.90
N ALA A 314 31.03 -20.49 26.01
CA ALA A 314 31.66 -21.77 26.32
C ALA A 314 31.38 -22.17 27.78
N VAL A 315 31.42 -23.48 28.08
CA VAL A 315 31.23 -24.00 29.45
C VAL A 315 32.21 -23.36 30.43
N SER A 316 33.47 -23.18 30.02
CA SER A 316 34.51 -22.52 30.81
C SER A 316 34.22 -21.02 31.07
N GLU A 317 33.57 -20.33 30.11
CA GLU A 317 33.17 -18.93 30.29
C GLU A 317 32.06 -18.83 31.33
N LEU A 318 31.03 -19.71 31.25
CA LEU A 318 29.97 -19.72 32.27
C LEU A 318 30.53 -20.02 33.67
N ARG A 319 31.47 -20.97 33.78
CA ARG A 319 32.13 -21.29 35.07
C ARG A 319 32.75 -20.01 35.65
N ARG A 320 33.55 -19.25 34.88
CA ARG A 320 34.17 -18.02 35.36
C ARG A 320 33.13 -16.96 35.78
N LEU A 321 32.00 -16.88 35.07
CA LEU A 321 30.89 -15.97 35.44
C LEU A 321 30.27 -16.37 36.78
N LEU A 322 30.05 -17.69 37.01
CA LEU A 322 29.47 -18.21 38.24
C LEU A 322 30.42 -18.05 39.46
N GLU A 323 31.73 -18.12 39.24
CA GLU A 323 32.75 -17.91 40.26
C GLU A 323 32.88 -16.42 40.67
N ASN A 324 32.61 -15.49 39.76
CA ASN A 324 32.78 -14.06 39.96
C ASN A 324 31.50 -13.29 40.31
N VAL A 325 30.33 -13.96 40.21
CA VAL A 325 29.04 -13.31 40.43
C VAL A 325 28.81 -12.99 41.92
N ARG A 326 28.17 -11.85 42.16
CA ARG A 326 27.72 -11.50 43.53
C ARG A 326 26.49 -12.33 43.91
N LEU A 327 26.38 -12.73 45.17
CA LEU A 327 25.27 -13.59 45.64
C LEU A 327 23.88 -13.03 45.33
N ASN A 328 23.70 -11.72 45.42
CA ASN A 328 22.43 -11.07 45.13
C ASN A 328 22.07 -11.04 43.62
N PHE A 329 23.03 -11.32 42.73
CA PHE A 329 22.81 -11.41 41.28
C PHE A 329 22.91 -12.84 40.75
N LEU A 330 23.39 -13.77 41.59
CA LEU A 330 23.50 -15.20 41.25
C LEU A 330 22.17 -15.82 40.82
N PRO A 331 21.00 -15.53 41.43
CA PRO A 331 19.72 -16.08 40.98
C PRO A 331 19.41 -15.72 39.52
N TYR A 332 19.70 -14.49 39.10
CA TYR A 332 19.53 -14.05 37.74
C TYR A 332 20.40 -14.87 36.76
N LEU A 333 21.70 -14.95 37.08
CA LEU A 333 22.67 -15.64 36.22
C LEU A 333 22.33 -17.14 36.09
N ALA A 334 22.05 -17.80 37.21
CA ALA A 334 21.72 -19.24 37.22
C ALA A 334 20.43 -19.56 36.46
N ILE A 335 19.37 -18.78 36.68
CA ILE A 335 18.08 -18.96 35.97
C ILE A 335 18.24 -18.66 34.46
N ALA A 336 18.97 -17.62 34.09
CA ALA A 336 19.21 -17.30 32.70
C ALA A 336 20.01 -18.40 31.97
N ALA A 337 21.04 -18.96 32.63
CA ALA A 337 21.92 -19.97 32.07
C ALA A 337 21.33 -21.39 32.06
N PHE A 338 20.53 -21.76 33.08
CA PHE A 338 20.08 -23.16 33.29
C PHE A 338 18.56 -23.37 33.16
N ALA A 339 17.76 -22.29 33.05
CA ALA A 339 16.34 -22.37 32.75
C ALA A 339 15.97 -21.60 31.49
N GLY A 340 16.87 -20.82 30.90
CA GLY A 340 16.71 -20.15 29.62
C GLY A 340 15.55 -19.14 29.57
N LEU A 341 15.14 -18.55 30.69
CA LEU A 341 14.07 -17.56 30.74
C LEU A 341 14.49 -16.25 30.05
N ARG A 342 13.51 -15.54 29.50
CA ARG A 342 13.78 -14.20 28.96
C ARG A 342 14.10 -13.23 30.10
N GLN A 343 14.97 -12.26 29.87
CA GLN A 343 15.32 -11.24 30.87
C GLN A 343 14.06 -10.61 31.52
N SER A 344 13.06 -10.22 30.71
CA SER A 344 11.82 -9.65 31.22
C SER A 344 10.94 -10.63 32.02
N GLU A 345 11.11 -11.94 31.82
CA GLU A 345 10.45 -12.97 32.63
C GLU A 345 11.14 -13.14 33.97
N ILE A 346 12.49 -13.18 33.98
CA ILE A 346 13.29 -13.27 35.23
C ILE A 346 13.03 -12.04 36.11
N GLN A 347 12.93 -10.84 35.53
CA GLN A 347 12.64 -9.60 36.26
C GLN A 347 11.27 -9.59 36.95
N ARG A 348 10.32 -10.41 36.50
CA ARG A 348 8.97 -10.53 37.11
C ARG A 348 8.85 -11.73 38.03
N LEU A 349 9.91 -12.55 38.14
CA LEU A 349 9.88 -13.70 39.03
C LEU A 349 9.89 -13.27 40.50
N ARG A 350 9.02 -13.92 41.26
CA ARG A 350 9.01 -13.87 42.73
C ARG A 350 9.45 -15.23 43.25
N TRP A 351 9.97 -15.28 44.45
CA TRP A 351 10.41 -16.53 45.08
C TRP A 351 9.26 -17.56 45.19
N GLU A 352 8.02 -17.10 45.39
CA GLU A 352 6.83 -17.96 45.37
C GLU A 352 6.57 -18.69 44.06
N HIS A 353 7.14 -18.21 42.95
CA HIS A 353 7.04 -18.87 41.65
C HIS A 353 8.07 -20.01 41.47
N ILE A 354 9.02 -20.13 42.40
CA ILE A 354 10.06 -21.15 42.37
C ILE A 354 9.69 -22.24 43.38
N THR A 355 9.21 -23.38 42.91
CA THR A 355 8.91 -24.56 43.71
C THR A 355 10.14 -25.49 43.76
N LYS A 356 10.00 -26.65 44.40
CA LYS A 356 11.06 -27.65 44.45
C LYS A 356 11.49 -28.16 43.05
N ASP A 357 10.52 -28.33 42.15
CA ASP A 357 10.74 -29.00 40.87
C ASP A 357 10.56 -28.10 39.65
N TYR A 358 9.90 -26.97 39.80
CA TYR A 358 9.52 -26.09 38.67
C TYR A 358 9.66 -24.63 39.00
N ILE A 359 10.01 -23.84 37.97
CA ILE A 359 9.79 -22.41 37.93
C ILE A 359 8.48 -22.16 37.20
N ARG A 360 7.49 -21.62 37.90
CA ARG A 360 6.23 -21.15 37.30
C ARG A 360 6.46 -19.77 36.69
N VAL A 361 6.59 -19.72 35.38
CA VAL A 361 6.77 -18.43 34.68
C VAL A 361 5.40 -17.77 34.50
N PRO A 362 5.14 -16.63 35.18
CA PRO A 362 3.86 -15.97 35.06
C PRO A 362 3.64 -15.40 33.65
N PRO A 363 2.37 -15.26 33.20
CA PRO A 363 2.05 -14.69 31.91
C PRO A 363 2.60 -13.29 31.80
N GLY A 364 3.04 -12.92 30.62
CA GLY A 364 3.43 -11.54 30.31
C GLY A 364 2.21 -10.66 30.12
N GLN A 365 2.32 -9.41 30.54
CA GLN A 365 1.22 -8.45 30.42
C GLN A 365 0.77 -8.24 28.95
N TYR A 366 1.70 -8.32 28.01
CA TYR A 366 1.43 -7.95 26.60
C TYR A 366 1.64 -9.07 25.56
N ARG A 367 2.61 -9.99 25.76
CA ARG A 367 3.04 -10.94 24.73
C ARG A 367 2.64 -12.39 24.97
N VAL A 368 2.86 -12.89 26.17
CA VAL A 368 2.65 -14.30 26.50
C VAL A 368 1.57 -14.36 27.58
N LYS A 369 0.37 -14.73 27.16
CA LYS A 369 -0.79 -14.84 28.07
C LYS A 369 -0.88 -16.19 28.79
N SER A 370 0.01 -17.13 28.49
CA SER A 370 0.01 -18.46 29.10
C SER A 370 1.13 -18.61 30.12
N THR A 371 0.80 -19.19 31.27
CA THR A 371 1.75 -19.69 32.24
C THR A 371 2.46 -20.90 31.68
N ARG A 372 3.79 -21.03 31.92
CA ARG A 372 4.52 -22.25 31.64
C ARG A 372 5.32 -22.69 32.86
N LEU A 373 5.54 -23.99 32.95
CA LEU A 373 6.39 -24.59 33.96
C LEU A 373 7.73 -24.95 33.32
N VAL A 374 8.83 -24.52 33.93
CA VAL A 374 10.19 -24.83 33.52
C VAL A 374 10.81 -25.70 34.59
N PRO A 375 11.30 -26.91 34.25
CA PRO A 375 11.86 -27.84 35.25
C PRO A 375 13.13 -27.25 35.87
N ILE A 376 13.28 -27.48 37.16
CA ILE A 376 14.52 -27.13 37.89
C ILE A 376 15.42 -28.32 37.87
N LEU A 377 16.45 -28.29 37.02
CA LEU A 377 17.45 -29.33 36.89
C LEU A 377 18.34 -29.37 38.15
N PRO A 378 19.00 -30.51 38.43
CA PRO A 378 19.84 -30.69 39.62
C PRO A 378 20.91 -29.59 39.81
N ASN A 379 21.56 -29.19 38.71
CA ASN A 379 22.54 -28.10 38.73
C ASN A 379 21.90 -26.73 39.09
N LEU A 380 20.76 -26.38 38.49
CA LEU A 380 20.07 -25.13 38.85
C LEU A 380 19.64 -25.15 40.32
N ARG A 381 19.17 -26.31 40.82
CA ARG A 381 18.78 -26.48 42.22
C ARG A 381 19.97 -26.21 43.17
N SER A 382 21.16 -26.71 42.84
CA SER A 382 22.36 -26.50 43.64
C SER A 382 22.74 -25.00 43.73
N TRP A 383 22.63 -24.29 42.62
CA TRP A 383 22.91 -22.86 42.58
C TRP A 383 21.85 -22.03 43.30
N LEU A 384 20.56 -22.37 43.21
CA LEU A 384 19.50 -21.67 43.93
C LEU A 384 19.51 -21.92 45.44
N ALA A 385 20.09 -23.07 45.87
CA ALA A 385 20.18 -23.41 47.27
C ALA A 385 21.10 -22.48 48.08
N ILE A 386 22.11 -21.88 47.43
CA ILE A 386 23.04 -20.95 48.08
C ILE A 386 22.60 -19.47 47.91
N CYS A 387 21.50 -19.21 47.23
CA CYS A 387 21.00 -17.85 47.03
C CYS A 387 20.31 -17.33 48.29
N THR A 388 20.55 -16.08 48.64
CA THR A 388 19.77 -15.39 49.66
C THR A 388 18.40 -15.02 49.10
N LYS A 389 17.36 -15.27 49.90
CA LYS A 389 15.97 -14.96 49.51
C LYS A 389 15.56 -13.60 50.16
N ASP A 390 16.26 -12.55 49.80
CA ASP A 390 16.01 -11.22 50.35
C ASP A 390 14.85 -10.56 49.60
N GLY A 391 13.70 -10.50 50.24
CA GLY A 391 12.48 -9.89 49.67
C GLY A 391 11.66 -10.82 48.77
N ALA A 392 10.61 -10.27 48.18
CA ALA A 392 9.65 -11.04 47.35
C ALA A 392 10.15 -11.34 45.94
N MET A 393 10.99 -10.49 45.38
CA MET A 393 11.49 -10.60 44.00
C MET A 393 12.76 -11.43 43.97
N VAL A 394 12.88 -12.30 42.95
CA VAL A 394 14.09 -13.08 42.70
C VAL A 394 15.25 -12.17 42.29
N VAL A 395 14.93 -11.10 41.56
CA VAL A 395 15.90 -10.11 41.07
C VAL A 395 15.44 -8.71 41.40
N PRO A 396 16.09 -8.04 42.36
CA PRO A 396 15.69 -6.71 42.81
C PRO A 396 16.12 -5.57 41.88
N PHE A 397 16.80 -5.87 40.79
CA PHE A 397 17.37 -4.89 39.85
C PHE A 397 16.40 -4.50 38.77
N LYS A 398 16.12 -3.21 38.56
CA LYS A 398 15.32 -2.69 37.44
C LYS A 398 15.96 -2.98 36.07
N ASN A 399 17.29 -2.91 36.01
CA ASN A 399 18.03 -3.20 34.77
C ASN A 399 19.18 -4.17 35.06
N PRO A 400 18.99 -5.49 34.83
CA PRO A 400 20.02 -6.49 34.99
C PRO A 400 21.29 -6.27 34.16
N THR A 401 21.18 -5.58 33.02
CA THR A 401 22.32 -5.28 32.15
C THR A 401 23.40 -4.52 32.87
N ASN A 402 23.01 -3.62 33.80
CA ASN A 402 23.97 -2.86 34.62
C ASN A 402 24.79 -3.75 35.56
N GLN A 403 24.35 -4.96 35.86
CA GLN A 403 25.08 -5.95 36.63
C GLN A 403 25.85 -6.93 35.71
N LEU A 404 25.31 -7.23 34.52
CA LEU A 404 25.97 -8.12 33.58
C LEU A 404 27.27 -7.53 33.05
N VAL A 405 27.28 -6.28 32.62
CA VAL A 405 28.46 -5.65 32.02
C VAL A 405 29.69 -5.77 32.94
N PRO A 406 29.65 -5.29 34.18
CA PRO A 406 30.82 -5.40 35.07
C PRO A 406 31.15 -6.85 35.46
N LEU A 407 30.17 -7.77 35.52
CA LEU A 407 30.42 -9.18 35.75
C LEU A 407 31.21 -9.82 34.61
N PHE A 408 30.81 -9.58 33.37
CA PHE A 408 31.47 -10.11 32.19
C PHE A 408 32.89 -9.56 32.04
N GLU A 409 33.06 -8.26 32.25
CA GLU A 409 34.39 -7.60 32.30
C GLU A 409 35.31 -8.20 33.36
N LYS A 410 34.84 -8.33 34.61
CA LYS A 410 35.59 -8.94 35.72
C LYS A 410 35.98 -10.38 35.44
N SER A 411 35.12 -11.13 34.75
CA SER A 411 35.33 -12.54 34.42
C SER A 411 36.19 -12.74 33.16
N GLY A 412 36.59 -11.68 32.46
CA GLY A 412 37.30 -11.78 31.19
C GLY A 412 36.51 -12.50 30.11
N VAL A 413 35.19 -12.27 30.07
CA VAL A 413 34.28 -12.88 29.11
C VAL A 413 33.61 -11.77 28.25
N ALA A 414 33.59 -11.94 26.96
CA ALA A 414 32.94 -10.96 26.07
C ALA A 414 31.41 -11.04 26.24
N LEU A 415 30.78 -9.89 26.59
CA LEU A 415 29.32 -9.80 26.66
C LEU A 415 28.71 -9.77 25.24
N LYS A 416 27.97 -10.82 24.92
CA LYS A 416 27.24 -10.96 23.67
C LYS A 416 25.72 -10.84 23.93
N HIS A 417 24.97 -10.41 22.92
CA HIS A 417 23.53 -10.21 23.06
C HIS A 417 22.81 -11.53 23.37
N ASN A 418 22.01 -11.57 24.44
CA ASN A 418 21.22 -12.73 24.88
C ASN A 418 22.03 -14.04 25.03
N CYS A 419 23.35 -13.99 25.17
CA CYS A 419 24.24 -15.17 25.17
C CYS A 419 23.83 -16.24 26.18
N LEU A 420 23.40 -15.87 27.41
CA LEU A 420 22.95 -16.84 28.41
C LEU A 420 21.76 -17.67 27.95
N ARG A 421 20.75 -17.02 27.39
CA ARG A 421 19.57 -17.72 26.89
C ARG A 421 19.87 -18.49 25.58
N HIS A 422 20.73 -17.95 24.74
CA HIS A 422 21.17 -18.66 23.54
C HIS A 422 21.97 -19.91 23.89
N SER A 423 22.87 -19.80 24.86
CA SER A 423 23.63 -20.94 25.40
C SER A 423 22.69 -22.01 25.95
N PHE A 424 21.72 -21.61 26.82
CA PHE A 424 20.72 -22.58 27.28
C PHE A 424 20.06 -23.33 26.15
N GLY A 425 19.57 -22.61 25.12
CA GLY A 425 18.89 -23.24 23.98
C GLY A 425 19.75 -24.23 23.25
N SER A 426 21.00 -23.87 22.90
CA SER A 426 21.93 -24.73 22.17
C SER A 426 22.34 -25.94 23.00
N TYR A 427 22.77 -25.73 24.25
CA TYR A 427 23.19 -26.81 25.12
C TYR A 427 22.04 -27.75 25.54
N ARG A 428 20.81 -27.19 25.71
CA ARG A 428 19.62 -27.97 26.06
C ARG A 428 19.19 -28.90 24.93
N VAL A 429 19.20 -28.40 23.71
CA VAL A 429 18.91 -29.23 22.52
C VAL A 429 19.98 -30.31 22.37
N ALA A 430 21.26 -29.96 22.53
CA ALA A 430 22.38 -30.94 22.45
C ALA A 430 22.24 -32.03 23.50
N ALA A 431 22.01 -31.71 24.77
CA ALA A 431 21.91 -32.66 25.87
C ALA A 431 20.65 -33.55 25.78
N THR A 432 19.50 -32.98 25.35
CA THR A 432 18.23 -33.75 25.37
C THR A 432 17.86 -34.37 24.03
N GLN A 433 18.41 -33.87 22.93
CA GLN A 433 18.02 -34.19 21.54
C GLN A 433 16.51 -34.04 21.29
N ASN A 434 15.84 -33.17 22.09
CA ASN A 434 14.40 -32.96 22.08
C ASN A 434 14.02 -31.50 21.87
N ILE A 435 13.74 -31.14 20.59
CA ILE A 435 13.35 -29.81 20.16
C ILE A 435 12.02 -29.40 20.82
N ALA A 436 11.05 -30.31 20.92
CA ALA A 436 9.74 -29.99 21.47
C ALA A 436 9.82 -29.61 22.96
N GLN A 437 10.57 -30.35 23.74
CA GLN A 437 10.81 -30.07 25.15
C GLN A 437 11.50 -28.72 25.34
N THR A 438 12.60 -28.47 24.62
CA THR A 438 13.34 -27.20 24.69
C THR A 438 12.47 -26.01 24.27
N SER A 439 11.59 -26.23 23.27
CA SER A 439 10.62 -25.20 22.81
C SER A 439 9.66 -24.79 23.93
N ILE A 440 9.12 -25.77 24.67
CA ILE A 440 8.20 -25.53 25.80
C ILE A 440 8.94 -24.81 26.93
N GLU A 441 10.13 -25.31 27.31
CA GLU A 441 10.94 -24.72 28.39
C GLU A 441 11.32 -23.26 28.08
N MET A 442 11.76 -22.99 26.86
CA MET A 442 12.12 -21.61 26.43
C MET A 442 10.89 -20.75 26.13
N GLY A 443 9.72 -21.33 25.81
CA GLY A 443 8.57 -20.58 25.29
C GLY A 443 8.85 -19.98 23.90
N ASN A 444 9.53 -20.74 23.05
CA ASN A 444 9.78 -20.45 21.63
C ASN A 444 9.00 -21.45 20.74
N SER A 445 8.85 -21.15 19.47
CA SER A 445 8.31 -22.14 18.52
C SER A 445 9.36 -23.21 18.18
N PRO A 446 8.96 -24.46 17.86
CA PRO A 446 9.88 -25.49 17.40
C PRO A 446 10.70 -25.08 16.18
N SER A 447 10.12 -24.26 15.27
CA SER A 447 10.84 -23.72 14.11
C SER A 447 11.98 -22.80 14.52
N MET A 448 11.79 -21.94 15.53
CA MET A 448 12.85 -21.09 16.06
C MET A 448 13.98 -21.90 16.71
N ILE A 449 13.64 -22.96 17.45
CA ILE A 449 14.67 -23.84 18.04
C ILE A 449 15.47 -24.53 16.94
N ARG A 450 14.80 -25.07 15.94
CA ARG A 450 15.45 -25.77 14.82
C ARG A 450 16.33 -24.81 13.99
N GLN A 451 15.90 -23.59 13.77
CA GLN A 451 16.65 -22.62 12.96
C GLN A 451 17.90 -22.09 13.67
N HIS A 452 17.87 -21.93 14.99
CA HIS A 452 18.91 -21.19 15.71
C HIS A 452 19.74 -22.01 16.67
N TYR A 453 19.28 -23.20 17.11
CA TYR A 453 19.91 -23.94 18.20
C TYR A 453 20.26 -25.41 17.87
N LEU A 454 19.78 -25.89 16.73
CA LEU A 454 20.11 -27.27 16.32
C LEU A 454 21.55 -27.35 15.81
N GLU A 455 22.26 -28.37 16.22
CA GLU A 455 23.63 -28.71 15.77
C GLU A 455 24.69 -27.63 16.04
N VAL A 456 24.43 -26.73 17.00
CA VAL A 456 25.41 -25.70 17.36
C VAL A 456 26.55 -26.23 18.22
N VAL A 457 26.27 -27.23 19.07
CA VAL A 457 27.24 -27.83 19.99
C VAL A 457 27.04 -29.36 20.05
N PRO A 458 28.09 -30.14 20.32
CA PRO A 458 28.00 -31.59 20.53
C PRO A 458 27.30 -31.92 21.86
N LYS A 459 26.81 -33.17 21.96
CA LYS A 459 26.06 -33.65 23.12
C LYS A 459 26.86 -33.58 24.43
N GLU A 460 28.11 -33.93 24.36
CA GLU A 460 29.04 -33.98 25.49
C GLU A 460 29.21 -32.60 26.12
N GLU A 461 29.25 -31.53 25.30
CA GLU A 461 29.30 -30.17 25.80
C GLU A 461 27.94 -29.74 26.41
N GLY A 462 26.83 -30.24 25.84
CA GLY A 462 25.51 -30.06 26.43
C GLY A 462 25.42 -30.66 27.83
N GLU A 463 25.91 -31.87 28.00
CA GLU A 463 26.00 -32.55 29.32
C GLU A 463 26.94 -31.78 30.27
N ALA A 464 28.10 -31.32 29.78
CA ALA A 464 29.06 -30.56 30.58
C ALA A 464 28.47 -29.23 31.07
N TRP A 465 27.64 -28.54 30.27
CA TRP A 465 26.96 -27.32 30.69
C TRP A 465 26.01 -27.56 31.87
N PHE A 466 25.23 -28.64 31.81
CA PHE A 466 24.28 -28.98 32.87
C PHE A 466 24.90 -29.73 34.05
N SER A 467 26.18 -30.10 33.97
CA SER A 467 26.95 -30.64 35.11
C SER A 467 27.57 -29.58 36.00
N LEU A 468 27.50 -28.29 35.63
CA LEU A 468 28.02 -27.21 36.44
C LEU A 468 27.17 -27.03 37.70
N VAL A 469 27.64 -27.53 38.84
CA VAL A 469 27.00 -27.43 40.14
C VAL A 469 27.73 -26.42 41.05
N SER A 470 27.03 -25.92 42.05
CA SER A 470 27.64 -25.06 43.08
C SER A 470 28.67 -25.80 43.88
N PRO A 471 29.83 -25.19 44.22
CA PRO A 471 30.86 -25.78 45.11
C PRO A 471 30.42 -25.85 46.58
N ALA A 472 29.25 -25.36 46.95
CA ALA A 472 28.81 -25.32 48.34
C ALA A 472 28.38 -26.70 48.86
N PRO A 473 28.64 -27.05 50.14
CA PRO A 473 28.23 -28.32 50.75
C PRO A 473 26.69 -28.43 50.76
N GLU A 474 26.22 -29.67 50.71
CA GLU A 474 24.82 -30.07 50.73
C GLU A 474 24.04 -29.58 51.97
N LYS A 475 23.67 -28.30 52.02
CA LYS A 475 22.51 -27.90 52.80
C LYS A 475 21.30 -27.92 51.91
N VAL A 476 20.58 -29.02 51.95
CA VAL A 476 19.25 -29.10 51.38
C VAL A 476 18.35 -28.09 52.10
N ILE A 477 18.06 -26.96 51.46
CA ILE A 477 17.00 -26.08 51.93
C ILE A 477 15.70 -26.69 51.43
N GLU A 478 14.93 -27.25 52.35
CA GLU A 478 13.56 -27.72 52.05
C GLU A 478 12.71 -26.51 51.69
N PHE A 479 12.18 -26.50 50.48
CA PHE A 479 11.19 -25.53 50.09
C PHE A 479 9.88 -25.84 50.79
N PRO A 480 9.16 -24.85 51.38
CA PRO A 480 7.91 -25.16 52.08
C PRO A 480 6.90 -25.78 51.14
N HIS A 481 6.44 -26.96 51.50
CA HIS A 481 5.31 -27.65 50.93
C HIS A 481 4.02 -27.03 51.49
N GLU A 482 3.50 -26.00 50.89
CA GLU A 482 2.09 -25.66 51.04
C GLU A 482 1.49 -25.46 49.65
N ALA A 483 0.83 -26.49 49.15
CA ALA A 483 -0.18 -26.33 48.16
C ALA A 483 -1.38 -25.65 48.81
N PRO A 484 -1.95 -24.58 48.23
CA PRO A 484 -3.24 -24.10 48.74
C PRO A 484 -4.27 -25.21 48.53
N SER A 485 -4.82 -25.72 49.62
CA SER A 485 -5.99 -26.57 49.61
C SER A 485 -7.15 -25.73 49.06
N VAL A 486 -7.57 -26.08 47.85
CA VAL A 486 -8.85 -25.58 47.32
C VAL A 486 -9.96 -26.22 48.15
N PRO A 487 -10.82 -25.46 48.86
CA PRO A 487 -11.95 -26.03 49.50
C PRO A 487 -12.87 -26.60 48.41
N LEU A 488 -13.13 -27.89 48.47
CA LEU A 488 -14.24 -28.53 47.77
C LEU A 488 -15.54 -27.86 48.23
N ALA A 489 -16.16 -27.09 47.36
CA ALA A 489 -17.51 -26.62 47.59
C ALA A 489 -18.42 -27.82 47.75
N SER A 490 -18.95 -28.02 48.97
CA SER A 490 -20.00 -28.95 49.29
C SER A 490 -21.21 -28.58 48.45
N GLN A 491 -21.59 -29.45 47.51
CA GLN A 491 -22.92 -29.42 46.92
C GLN A 491 -23.89 -29.85 48.06
N GLY A 492 -24.63 -28.87 48.57
CA GLY A 492 -25.79 -29.08 49.41
C GLY A 492 -27.02 -29.29 48.55
N THR A 493 -27.75 -30.31 48.84
CA THR A 493 -29.05 -30.78 48.36
C THR A 493 -30.05 -29.69 47.99
#